data_f1aae33389c073108db5eb75204be2f1
#
_entry.id   f1aae33389c073108db5eb75204be2f1
#
_cell.length_a   1.000
_cell.length_b   1.000
_cell.length_c   1.000
_cell.angle_alpha   90.00
_cell.angle_beta   90.00
_cell.angle_gamma   90.00
#
_symmetry.space_group_name_H-M   'P 1'
#
loop_
_entity.id
_entity.type
_entity.pdbx_description
1 polymer ?
#
loop_
_entity_poly.entity_id
_entity_poly.type
_entity_poly.pdbx_seq_one_letter_code
_entity_poly.pdbx_strand_id
1 'polypeptide(L)'
;MGKDKLRKFKEIGALYNVVEPKTEEVRHGFGLKGNWAATHFKNDNGIVLELGCGKGEYTVALGRRNPEKNHIGIDIKGARLWRGAKTASEDGLENVAFLRT
;
A
#
# COMPACT_ATOMS: atom_id res chain seq x y z
N MET A 1 3.19 -16.71 16.93
CA MET A 1 3.60 -15.34 16.50
C MET A 1 4.56 -15.36 15.32
N GLY A 2 5.70 -16.08 15.42
CA GLY A 2 6.69 -16.11 14.36
C GLY A 2 6.18 -16.65 13.03
N LYS A 3 5.38 -17.71 13.06
CA LYS A 3 4.82 -18.31 11.84
C LYS A 3 3.88 -17.36 11.11
N ASP A 4 2.99 -16.67 11.84
CA ASP A 4 2.06 -15.72 11.25
C ASP A 4 2.79 -14.53 10.65
N LYS A 5 3.82 -14.04 11.31
CA LYS A 5 4.60 -12.92 10.81
C LYS A 5 5.31 -13.28 9.50
N LEU A 6 5.92 -14.47 9.44
CA LEU A 6 6.60 -14.95 8.23
C LEU A 6 5.60 -15.18 7.09
N ARG A 7 4.44 -15.75 7.40
CA ARG A 7 3.38 -15.93 6.41
C ARG A 7 2.93 -14.59 5.83
N LYS A 8 2.72 -13.60 6.69
CA LYS A 8 2.30 -12.27 6.27
C LYS A 8 3.34 -11.58 5.39
N PHE A 9 4.62 -11.69 5.74
CA PHE A 9 5.69 -11.17 4.90
C PHE A 9 5.71 -11.81 3.52
N LYS A 10 5.48 -13.11 3.45
CA LYS A 10 5.43 -13.82 2.19
C LYS A 10 4.22 -13.38 1.36
N GLU A 11 3.08 -13.24 1.99
CA GLU A 11 1.84 -12.82 1.31
C GLU A 11 1.95 -11.40 0.75
N ILE A 12 2.53 -10.45 1.51
CA ILE A 12 2.62 -9.07 1.01
C ILE A 12 3.50 -8.97 -0.22
N GLY A 13 4.48 -9.85 -0.38
CA GLY A 13 5.29 -9.90 -1.58
C GLY A 13 4.51 -10.29 -2.83
N ALA A 14 3.37 -10.97 -2.65
CA ALA A 14 2.50 -11.39 -3.74
C ALA A 14 1.30 -10.48 -3.96
N LEU A 15 1.01 -9.58 -3.03
CA LEU A 15 -0.12 -8.66 -3.16
C LEU A 15 0.23 -7.50 -4.09
N TYR A 16 -0.59 -7.31 -5.12
CA TYR A 16 -0.41 -6.24 -6.10
C TYR A 16 -0.42 -4.85 -5.47
N ASN A 17 -1.24 -4.66 -4.43
CA ASN A 17 -1.42 -3.36 -3.80
C ASN A 17 -0.39 -3.05 -2.71
N VAL A 18 0.64 -3.87 -2.56
CA VAL A 18 1.76 -3.58 -1.66
C VAL A 18 3.02 -3.37 -2.50
N VAL A 19 3.64 -2.22 -2.32
CA VAL A 19 4.89 -1.87 -3.00
C VAL A 19 5.99 -1.83 -1.96
N GLU A 20 7.08 -2.57 -2.24
CA GLU A 20 8.25 -2.65 -1.37
C GLU A 20 9.49 -2.23 -2.16
N PRO A 21 9.82 -0.92 -2.19
CA PRO A 21 10.98 -0.47 -2.95
C PRO A 21 12.28 -1.02 -2.36
N LYS A 22 13.21 -1.36 -3.24
CA LYS A 22 14.54 -1.81 -2.82
C LYS A 22 15.35 -0.64 -2.29
N THR A 23 16.33 -0.93 -1.43
CA THR A 23 17.19 0.10 -0.85
C THR A 23 17.83 0.99 -1.92
N GLU A 24 18.27 0.37 -3.02
CA GLU A 24 18.89 1.12 -4.12
C GLU A 24 17.90 2.08 -4.78
N GLU A 25 16.66 1.66 -4.95
CA GLU A 25 15.62 2.51 -5.53
C GLU A 25 15.34 3.72 -4.62
N VAL A 26 15.36 3.52 -3.31
CA VAL A 26 15.14 4.62 -2.36
C VAL A 26 16.27 5.64 -2.46
N ARG A 27 17.52 5.16 -2.67
CA ARG A 27 18.69 6.06 -2.77
C ARG A 27 18.82 6.75 -4.11
N HIS A 28 18.55 6.05 -5.21
CA HIS A 28 18.92 6.49 -6.56
C HIS A 28 17.74 6.81 -7.46
N GLY A 29 16.55 6.58 -7.00
CA GLY A 29 15.35 6.88 -7.76
C GLY A 29 14.37 5.72 -7.77
N PHE A 30 13.16 6.01 -7.35
CA PHE A 30 12.06 5.06 -7.31
C PHE A 30 11.08 5.44 -8.43
N GLY A 31 10.84 4.51 -9.34
CA GLY A 31 10.04 4.77 -10.54
C GLY A 31 8.63 5.27 -10.29
N LEU A 32 8.00 4.89 -9.17
CA LEU A 32 6.67 5.38 -8.83
C LEU A 32 6.65 6.78 -8.24
N LYS A 33 7.80 7.32 -7.84
CA LYS A 33 7.86 8.67 -7.28
C LYS A 33 7.34 9.68 -8.32
N GLY A 34 6.26 10.37 -7.96
CA GLY A 34 5.60 11.31 -8.86
C GLY A 34 4.71 10.67 -9.91
N ASN A 35 4.65 9.33 -9.98
CA ASN A 35 3.93 8.61 -11.03
C ASN A 35 2.88 7.62 -10.49
N TRP A 36 2.54 7.72 -9.21
CA TRP A 36 1.62 6.76 -8.59
C TRP A 36 0.27 6.68 -9.30
N ALA A 37 -0.32 7.83 -9.60
CA ALA A 37 -1.63 7.86 -10.22
C ALA A 37 -1.59 7.20 -11.60
N ALA A 38 -0.67 7.63 -12.46
CA ALA A 38 -0.60 7.13 -13.82
C ALA A 38 -0.14 5.67 -13.90
N THR A 39 0.87 5.29 -13.10
CA THR A 39 1.54 3.99 -13.24
C THR A 39 0.90 2.91 -12.39
N HIS A 40 0.61 3.18 -11.12
CA HIS A 40 0.06 2.16 -10.22
C HIS A 40 -1.47 2.12 -10.28
N PHE A 41 -2.10 3.25 -10.04
CA PHE A 41 -3.57 3.31 -10.03
C PHE A 41 -4.19 3.42 -11.42
N LYS A 42 -3.41 3.83 -12.41
CA LYS A 42 -3.82 3.96 -13.80
C LYS A 42 -4.99 4.93 -13.98
N ASN A 43 -4.91 6.05 -13.29
CA ASN A 43 -5.87 7.14 -13.38
C ASN A 43 -5.14 8.47 -13.15
N ASP A 44 -5.88 9.57 -13.10
CA ASP A 44 -5.33 10.90 -12.83
C ASP A 44 -5.90 11.50 -11.53
N ASN A 45 -6.44 10.66 -10.66
CA ASN A 45 -7.04 11.12 -9.40
C ASN A 45 -5.97 11.58 -8.40
N GLY A 46 -6.36 12.47 -7.51
CA GLY A 46 -5.50 12.93 -6.43
C GLY A 46 -5.10 11.82 -5.49
N ILE A 47 -3.98 12.00 -4.81
CA ILE A 47 -3.41 11.01 -3.89
C ILE A 47 -3.46 11.53 -2.46
N VAL A 48 -3.97 10.71 -1.55
CA VAL A 48 -3.98 10.96 -0.11
C VAL A 48 -2.99 10.00 0.54
N LEU A 49 -2.07 10.51 1.33
CA LEU A 49 -1.07 9.71 2.03
C LEU A 49 -1.38 9.62 3.50
N GLU A 50 -1.23 8.42 4.08
CA GLU A 50 -1.26 8.22 5.51
C GLU A 50 0.10 7.68 5.97
N LEU A 51 0.86 8.50 6.66
CA LEU A 51 2.16 8.12 7.19
C LEU A 51 2.00 7.33 8.48
N GLY A 52 2.73 6.22 8.59
CA GLY A 52 2.61 5.36 9.75
C GLY A 52 1.27 4.67 9.84
N CYS A 53 0.80 4.10 8.73
CA CYS A 53 -0.56 3.57 8.63
C CYS A 53 -0.86 2.36 9.52
N GLY A 54 0.17 1.69 10.04
CA GLY A 54 -0.03 0.51 10.87
C GLY A 54 -0.80 -0.57 10.16
N LYS A 55 -1.94 -0.99 10.70
CA LYS A 55 -2.81 -2.02 10.11
C LYS A 55 -3.57 -1.53 8.88
N GLY A 56 -3.49 -0.25 8.56
CA GLY A 56 -4.13 0.31 7.37
C GLY A 56 -5.64 0.45 7.44
N GLU A 57 -6.23 0.31 8.60
CA GLU A 57 -7.70 0.39 8.75
C GLU A 57 -8.25 1.74 8.31
N TYR A 58 -7.57 2.81 8.68
CA TYR A 58 -8.00 4.15 8.31
C TYR A 58 -7.83 4.40 6.81
N THR A 59 -6.71 3.95 6.24
CA THR A 59 -6.47 4.06 4.79
C THR A 59 -7.57 3.34 4.00
N VAL A 60 -7.92 2.13 4.42
CA VAL A 60 -9.00 1.35 3.78
C VAL A 60 -10.33 2.06 3.91
N ALA A 61 -10.66 2.56 5.11
CA ALA A 61 -11.92 3.24 5.34
C ALA A 61 -12.06 4.51 4.49
N LEU A 62 -10.99 5.29 4.37
CA LEU A 62 -10.98 6.48 3.52
C LEU A 62 -11.14 6.10 2.05
N GLY A 63 -10.49 5.03 1.61
CA GLY A 63 -10.62 4.55 0.25
C GLY A 63 -12.04 4.16 -0.12
N ARG A 64 -12.74 3.49 0.80
CA ARG A 64 -14.15 3.14 0.61
C ARG A 64 -15.04 4.37 0.46
N ARG A 65 -14.78 5.41 1.26
CA ARG A 65 -15.60 6.62 1.28
C ARG A 65 -15.33 7.54 0.11
N ASN A 66 -14.10 7.51 -0.42
CA ASN A 66 -13.66 8.46 -1.43
C ASN A 66 -13.09 7.74 -2.64
N PRO A 67 -13.95 7.08 -3.44
CA PRO A 67 -13.48 6.34 -4.61
C PRO A 67 -12.86 7.24 -5.70
N GLU A 68 -13.11 8.54 -5.63
CA GLU A 68 -12.56 9.51 -6.58
C GLU A 68 -11.12 9.91 -6.27
N LYS A 69 -10.53 9.40 -5.19
CA LYS A 69 -9.14 9.66 -4.83
C LYS A 69 -8.39 8.35 -4.59
N ASN A 70 -7.09 8.40 -4.77
CA ASN A 70 -6.22 7.27 -4.46
C ASN A 70 -5.64 7.43 -3.05
N HIS A 71 -5.57 6.34 -2.31
CA HIS A 71 -5.12 6.36 -0.92
C HIS A 71 -3.93 5.43 -0.75
N ILE A 72 -2.84 5.95 -0.20
CA ILE A 72 -1.62 5.18 0.05
C ILE A 72 -1.28 5.23 1.53
N GLY A 73 -1.26 4.05 2.16
CA GLY A 73 -0.78 3.91 3.53
C GLY A 73 0.69 3.55 3.53
N ILE A 74 1.49 4.20 4.35
CA ILE A 74 2.93 4.01 4.41
C ILE A 74 3.34 3.53 5.80
N ASP A 75 4.08 2.43 5.87
CA ASP A 75 4.65 1.93 7.11
C ASP A 75 5.87 1.08 6.80
N ILE A 76 6.80 1.03 7.74
CA ILE A 76 7.99 0.18 7.61
C ILE A 76 7.69 -1.28 7.99
N LYS A 77 6.68 -1.50 8.81
CA LYS A 77 6.35 -2.84 9.31
C LYS A 77 5.37 -3.56 8.43
N GLY A 78 5.89 -4.40 7.54
CA GLY A 78 5.08 -5.14 6.57
C GLY A 78 4.01 -6.02 7.20
N ALA A 79 4.29 -6.66 8.33
CA ALA A 79 3.30 -7.51 8.99
C ALA A 79 2.07 -6.75 9.46
N ARG A 80 2.23 -5.46 9.76
CA ARG A 80 1.10 -4.60 10.15
C ARG A 80 0.26 -4.22 8.96
N LEU A 81 0.88 -3.72 7.91
CA LEU A 81 0.11 -3.25 6.74
C LEU A 81 -0.51 -4.39 5.94
N TRP A 82 -0.10 -5.64 6.20
CA TRP A 82 -0.72 -6.82 5.60
C TRP A 82 -2.25 -6.82 5.79
N ARG A 83 -2.72 -6.46 6.98
CA ARG A 83 -4.16 -6.48 7.27
C ARG A 83 -4.94 -5.55 6.32
N GLY A 84 -4.50 -4.32 6.18
CA GLY A 84 -5.16 -3.36 5.30
C GLY A 84 -5.06 -3.78 3.84
N ALA A 85 -3.88 -4.23 3.40
CA ALA A 85 -3.66 -4.65 2.03
C ALA A 85 -4.53 -5.87 1.68
N LYS A 86 -4.62 -6.84 2.59
CA LYS A 86 -5.45 -8.03 2.40
C LYS A 86 -6.92 -7.65 2.28
N THR A 87 -7.41 -6.80 3.18
CA THR A 87 -8.80 -6.33 3.16
C THR A 87 -9.11 -5.58 1.86
N ALA A 88 -8.23 -4.64 1.47
CA ALA A 88 -8.44 -3.88 0.25
C ALA A 88 -8.46 -4.77 -0.99
N SER A 89 -7.57 -5.75 -1.02
CA SER A 89 -7.50 -6.71 -2.13
C SER A 89 -8.77 -7.57 -2.20
N GLU A 90 -9.20 -8.12 -1.08
CA GLU A 90 -10.40 -8.96 -1.01
C GLU A 90 -11.67 -8.20 -1.37
N ASP A 91 -11.73 -6.93 -1.01
CA ASP A 91 -12.90 -6.10 -1.25
C ASP A 91 -12.84 -5.34 -2.59
N GLY A 92 -11.79 -5.58 -3.38
CA GLY A 92 -11.67 -4.97 -4.70
C GLY A 92 -11.47 -3.47 -4.70
N LEU A 93 -10.83 -2.92 -3.67
CA LEU A 93 -10.58 -1.48 -3.56
C LEU A 93 -9.34 -1.10 -4.38
N GLU A 94 -9.55 -0.78 -5.64
CA GLU A 94 -8.47 -0.47 -6.57
C GLU A 94 -7.80 0.89 -6.30
N ASN A 95 -8.43 1.73 -5.50
CA ASN A 95 -7.91 3.05 -5.12
C ASN A 95 -7.13 3.05 -3.80
N VAL A 96 -6.77 1.89 -3.30
CA VAL A 96 -6.00 1.75 -2.06
C VAL A 96 -4.73 0.96 -2.33
N ALA A 97 -3.60 1.48 -1.87
CA ALA A 97 -2.32 0.79 -1.97
C ALA A 97 -1.51 1.02 -0.70
N PHE A 98 -0.49 0.22 -0.51
CA PHE A 98 0.39 0.33 0.65
C PHE A 98 1.84 0.34 0.21
N LEU A 99 2.62 1.20 0.84
CA LEU A 99 4.05 1.34 0.59
C LEU A 99 4.80 0.97 1.86
N ARG A 100 5.59 -0.07 1.77
CA ARG A 100 6.46 -0.49 2.86
C ARG A 100 7.83 0.14 2.66
N THR A 101 8.13 1.12 3.48
CA THR A 101 9.44 1.77 3.41
C THR A 101 9.77 2.51 4.70
#